data_130e62005ccd944f5a7025f292489592
#
_entry.id   130e62005ccd944f5a7025f292489592
#
_cell.length_a   1.000
_cell.length_b   1.000
_cell.length_c   1.000
_cell.angle_alpha   90.00
_cell.angle_beta   90.00
_cell.angle_gamma   90.00
#
_symmetry.space_group_name_H-M   'P 1'
#
loop_
_entity.id
_entity.type
_entity.pdbx_description
1 polymer ?
#
loop_
_entity_poly.entity_id
_entity_poly.type
_entity_poly.pdbx_seq_one_letter_code
_entity_poly.pdbx_strand_id
1 'polypeptide(L)'
;RASYLTDVSIMEVLDVLAILAGLAYLVWTIRAVTRAAGRREKLRRAYGGLLGFACAGLSVWAVFCFLWGLGYWADGFQEKSGIYAQPVAREDLLAVTAYFAEQTARAAEGVPRDEAGRFAVPREDILADSTRVYDGVTETFPFLAFDDPGVKAMRFSRIMSALDFTGVYCAYTGESNVNVDSPACILPSTVAHELGHQRGFVSEQECNFLSILASTSSGLPAYEYSGWLQGYIYLGNALY
;
A
#
# COMPACT_ATOMS: atom_id res chain seq x y z
N ARG A 1 2.37 -6.39 -15.77
CA ARG A 1 1.53 -7.62 -15.65
C ARG A 1 2.34 -8.92 -15.54
N ALA A 2 3.63 -8.96 -15.93
CA ALA A 2 4.45 -10.16 -15.74
C ALA A 2 4.55 -10.58 -14.26
N SER A 3 4.56 -9.63 -13.34
CA SER A 3 4.59 -9.87 -11.89
C SER A 3 3.36 -10.62 -11.36
N TYR A 4 2.23 -10.55 -12.06
CA TYR A 4 0.98 -11.22 -11.68
C TYR A 4 0.80 -12.63 -12.27
N LEU A 5 1.84 -13.19 -12.88
CA LEU A 5 1.86 -14.59 -13.28
C LEU A 5 2.08 -15.55 -12.08
N THR A 6 2.29 -15.02 -10.89
CA THR A 6 2.51 -15.77 -9.65
C THR A 6 1.87 -15.06 -8.47
N ASP A 7 1.40 -15.82 -7.49
CA ASP A 7 0.87 -15.31 -6.21
C ASP A 7 1.98 -14.86 -5.24
N VAL A 8 3.24 -15.08 -5.61
CA VAL A 8 4.38 -14.62 -4.83
C VAL A 8 4.65 -13.15 -5.13
N SER A 9 4.87 -12.35 -4.10
CA SER A 9 5.32 -10.97 -4.26
C SER A 9 6.71 -10.93 -4.90
N ILE A 10 6.78 -10.42 -6.13
CA ILE A 10 8.07 -10.21 -6.82
C ILE A 10 8.86 -9.10 -6.12
N MET A 11 8.17 -8.12 -5.53
CA MET A 11 8.82 -7.11 -4.70
C MET A 11 9.65 -7.76 -3.58
N GLU A 12 9.07 -8.66 -2.79
CA GLU A 12 9.80 -9.36 -1.71
C GLU A 12 11.01 -10.16 -2.23
N VAL A 13 10.86 -10.78 -3.40
CA VAL A 13 11.98 -11.48 -4.05
C VAL A 13 13.10 -10.51 -4.44
N LEU A 14 12.75 -9.37 -5.03
CA LEU A 14 13.72 -8.34 -5.40
C LEU A 14 14.40 -7.73 -4.18
N ASP A 15 13.68 -7.49 -3.09
CA ASP A 15 14.24 -6.98 -1.83
C ASP A 15 15.28 -7.96 -1.25
N VAL A 16 14.96 -9.24 -1.20
CA VAL A 16 15.90 -10.28 -0.76
C VAL A 16 17.13 -10.32 -1.66
N LEU A 17 16.95 -10.29 -2.98
CA LEU A 17 18.06 -10.29 -3.93
C LEU A 17 18.92 -9.02 -3.80
N ALA A 18 18.32 -7.86 -3.61
CA ALA A 18 19.03 -6.60 -3.40
C ALA A 18 19.87 -6.62 -2.10
N ILE A 19 19.31 -7.15 -1.01
CA ILE A 19 20.02 -7.31 0.25
C ILE A 19 21.20 -8.27 0.08
N LEU A 20 21.00 -9.42 -0.55
CA LEU A 20 22.07 -10.41 -0.79
C LEU A 20 23.17 -9.84 -1.69
N ALA A 21 22.81 -9.11 -2.74
CA ALA A 21 23.76 -8.45 -3.63
C ALA A 21 24.56 -7.37 -2.89
N GLY A 22 23.89 -6.55 -2.05
CA GLY A 22 24.54 -5.56 -1.19
C GLY A 22 25.54 -6.17 -0.21
N LEU A 23 25.15 -7.26 0.46
CA LEU A 23 26.03 -8.00 1.36
C LEU A 23 27.22 -8.63 0.63
N ALA A 24 27.00 -9.24 -0.53
CA ALA A 24 28.05 -9.80 -1.35
C ALA A 24 29.05 -8.71 -1.80
N TYR A 25 28.54 -7.56 -2.24
CA TYR A 25 29.36 -6.42 -2.63
C TYR A 25 30.17 -5.85 -1.44
N LEU A 26 29.56 -5.75 -0.26
CA LEU A 26 30.24 -5.35 0.98
C LEU A 26 31.39 -6.29 1.34
N VAL A 27 31.14 -7.61 1.33
CA VAL A 27 32.16 -8.62 1.58
C VAL A 27 33.28 -8.55 0.55
N TRP A 28 32.94 -8.39 -0.73
CA TRP A 28 33.93 -8.20 -1.79
C TRP A 28 34.79 -6.96 -1.55
N THR A 29 34.19 -5.84 -1.21
CA THR A 29 34.87 -4.56 -0.92
C THR A 29 35.81 -4.72 0.28
N ILE A 30 35.35 -5.32 1.38
CA ILE A 30 36.17 -5.58 2.57
C ILE A 30 37.39 -6.46 2.21
N ARG A 31 37.16 -7.55 1.46
CA ARG A 31 38.25 -8.41 1.00
C ARG A 31 39.24 -7.69 0.09
N ALA A 32 38.75 -6.82 -0.79
CA ALA A 32 39.62 -6.02 -1.67
C ALA A 32 40.47 -5.04 -0.84
N VAL A 33 39.93 -4.40 0.16
CA VAL A 33 40.63 -3.46 1.06
C VAL A 33 41.66 -4.22 1.90
N THR A 34 41.28 -5.34 2.52
CA THR A 34 42.19 -6.12 3.41
C THR A 34 43.38 -6.70 2.65
N ARG A 35 43.20 -7.13 1.39
CA ARG A 35 44.25 -7.68 0.53
C ARG A 35 45.14 -6.62 -0.12
N ALA A 36 44.79 -5.35 -0.01
CA ALA A 36 45.56 -4.27 -0.63
C ALA A 36 46.90 -4.04 0.10
N ALA A 37 47.95 -3.83 -0.69
CA ALA A 37 49.26 -3.49 -0.17
C ALA A 37 49.37 -1.97 0.05
N GLY A 38 49.64 -1.58 1.31
CA GLY A 38 49.87 -0.18 1.67
C GLY A 38 48.58 0.65 1.87
N ARG A 39 48.74 1.73 2.62
CA ARG A 39 47.63 2.60 3.06
C ARG A 39 46.90 3.27 1.90
N ARG A 40 47.64 3.75 0.90
CA ARG A 40 47.07 4.48 -0.25
C ARG A 40 46.13 3.61 -1.06
N GLU A 41 46.53 2.35 -1.34
CA GLU A 41 45.70 1.43 -2.10
C GLU A 41 44.47 0.97 -1.31
N LYS A 42 44.61 0.75 0.00
CA LYS A 42 43.46 0.47 0.90
C LYS A 42 42.42 1.57 0.85
N LEU A 43 42.86 2.82 0.96
CA LEU A 43 41.97 3.99 0.91
C LEU A 43 41.30 4.11 -0.46
N ARG A 44 42.03 3.89 -1.55
CA ARG A 44 41.47 3.92 -2.90
C ARG A 44 40.37 2.87 -3.08
N ARG A 45 40.59 1.62 -2.60
CA ARG A 45 39.59 0.56 -2.71
C ARG A 45 38.38 0.77 -1.79
N ALA A 46 38.60 1.28 -0.57
CA ALA A 46 37.51 1.65 0.33
C ALA A 46 36.64 2.76 -0.27
N TYR A 47 37.29 3.82 -0.82
CA TYR A 47 36.58 4.91 -1.51
C TYR A 47 35.81 4.40 -2.74
N GLY A 48 36.43 3.54 -3.57
CA GLY A 48 35.75 2.95 -4.73
C GLY A 48 34.55 2.09 -4.34
N GLY A 49 34.67 1.31 -3.26
CA GLY A 49 33.56 0.54 -2.70
C GLY A 49 32.41 1.43 -2.21
N LEU A 50 32.72 2.49 -1.46
CA LEU A 50 31.72 3.46 -1.01
C LEU A 50 31.04 4.16 -2.19
N LEU A 51 31.81 4.58 -3.19
CA LEU A 51 31.27 5.22 -4.39
C LEU A 51 30.35 4.27 -5.16
N GLY A 52 30.70 2.98 -5.26
CA GLY A 52 29.84 1.98 -5.89
C GLY A 52 28.49 1.82 -5.18
N PHE A 53 28.48 1.77 -3.84
CA PHE A 53 27.22 1.79 -3.07
C PHE A 53 26.41 3.06 -3.32
N ALA A 54 27.06 4.22 -3.30
CA ALA A 54 26.39 5.49 -3.57
C ALA A 54 25.77 5.52 -4.97
N CYS A 55 26.53 5.08 -5.99
CA CYS A 55 26.01 4.99 -7.36
C CYS A 55 24.82 4.02 -7.48
N ALA A 56 24.89 2.84 -6.85
CA ALA A 56 23.78 1.89 -6.85
C ALA A 56 22.53 2.50 -6.18
N GLY A 57 22.69 3.09 -4.99
CA GLY A 57 21.58 3.75 -4.29
C GLY A 57 20.96 4.90 -5.08
N LEU A 58 21.79 5.75 -5.67
CA LEU A 58 21.32 6.86 -6.51
C LEU A 58 20.62 6.36 -7.78
N SER A 59 21.08 5.25 -8.37
CA SER A 59 20.40 4.65 -9.53
C SER A 59 19.02 4.12 -9.17
N VAL A 60 18.89 3.41 -8.05
CA VAL A 60 17.59 2.96 -7.53
C VAL A 60 16.69 4.16 -7.26
N TRP A 61 17.20 5.19 -6.58
CA TRP A 61 16.46 6.41 -6.30
C TRP A 61 15.99 7.14 -7.56
N ALA A 62 16.86 7.26 -8.57
CA ALA A 62 16.50 7.91 -9.84
C ALA A 62 15.38 7.15 -10.56
N VAL A 63 15.45 5.80 -10.61
CA VAL A 63 14.39 4.99 -11.17
C VAL A 63 13.08 5.15 -10.38
N PHE A 64 13.14 5.18 -9.05
CA PHE A 64 11.98 5.46 -8.21
C PHE A 64 11.33 6.81 -8.54
N CYS A 65 12.13 7.87 -8.67
CA CYS A 65 11.63 9.19 -9.06
C CYS A 65 10.89 9.17 -10.42
N PHE A 66 11.35 8.37 -11.37
CA PHE A 66 10.66 8.21 -12.66
C PHE A 66 9.39 7.39 -12.56
N LEU A 67 9.41 6.29 -11.81
CA LEU A 67 8.27 5.36 -11.75
C LEU A 67 7.16 5.86 -10.82
N TRP A 68 7.52 6.58 -9.75
CA TRP A 68 6.60 7.03 -8.71
C TRP A 68 6.56 8.55 -8.58
N GLY A 69 7.73 9.19 -8.50
CA GLY A 69 7.84 10.62 -8.23
C GLY A 69 7.12 11.50 -9.24
N LEU A 70 7.04 11.09 -10.51
CA LEU A 70 6.29 11.82 -11.53
C LEU A 70 4.78 11.85 -11.24
N GLY A 71 4.24 10.87 -10.53
CA GLY A 71 2.84 10.82 -10.15
C GLY A 71 2.38 12.00 -9.26
N TYR A 72 3.30 12.62 -8.51
CA TYR A 72 3.00 13.82 -7.71
C TYR A 72 2.66 15.07 -8.55
N TRP A 73 2.90 15.02 -9.87
CA TRP A 73 2.57 16.09 -10.83
C TRP A 73 1.35 15.75 -11.70
N ALA A 74 0.76 14.56 -11.50
CA ALA A 74 -0.45 14.15 -12.18
C ALA A 74 -1.68 14.72 -11.46
N ASP A 75 -2.77 14.89 -12.20
CA ASP A 75 -4.05 15.29 -11.64
C ASP A 75 -4.54 14.25 -10.64
N GLY A 76 -4.88 14.70 -9.42
CA GLY A 76 -5.44 13.89 -8.36
C GLY A 76 -6.94 13.59 -8.56
N PHE A 77 -7.56 13.03 -7.53
CA PHE A 77 -8.99 12.73 -7.56
C PHE A 77 -9.84 14.01 -7.67
N GLN A 78 -9.45 15.07 -6.96
CA GLN A 78 -10.22 16.32 -6.95
C GLN A 78 -10.26 16.96 -8.35
N GLU A 79 -9.12 17.03 -9.04
CA GLU A 79 -9.03 17.58 -10.40
C GLU A 79 -9.81 16.73 -11.40
N LYS A 80 -9.70 15.40 -11.30
CA LYS A 80 -10.36 14.47 -12.24
C LYS A 80 -11.87 14.40 -12.04
N SER A 81 -12.34 14.51 -10.80
CA SER A 81 -13.76 14.43 -10.45
C SER A 81 -14.48 15.77 -10.46
N GLY A 82 -13.75 16.88 -10.29
CA GLY A 82 -14.31 18.20 -10.02
C GLY A 82 -14.88 18.36 -8.61
N ILE A 83 -14.67 17.39 -7.72
CA ILE A 83 -15.14 17.40 -6.33
C ILE A 83 -13.97 17.83 -5.45
N TYR A 84 -14.06 19.05 -4.91
CA TYR A 84 -13.00 19.63 -4.09
C TYR A 84 -13.37 19.60 -2.60
N ALA A 85 -12.39 19.24 -1.76
CA ALA A 85 -12.54 19.31 -0.32
C ALA A 85 -12.83 20.76 0.12
N GLN A 86 -13.79 20.91 1.04
CA GLN A 86 -14.18 22.19 1.61
C GLN A 86 -13.97 22.17 3.13
N PRO A 87 -13.73 23.33 3.76
CA PRO A 87 -13.76 23.41 5.21
C PRO A 87 -15.12 22.96 5.74
N VAL A 88 -15.11 22.12 6.77
CA VAL A 88 -16.31 21.52 7.35
C VAL A 88 -16.51 22.08 8.76
N ALA A 89 -17.75 22.47 9.11
CA ALA A 89 -18.09 22.85 10.47
C ALA A 89 -18.04 21.64 11.42
N ARG A 90 -17.73 21.88 12.69
CA ARG A 90 -17.62 20.81 13.68
C ARG A 90 -18.92 20.01 13.83
N GLU A 91 -20.05 20.68 13.74
CA GLU A 91 -21.39 20.09 13.82
C GLU A 91 -21.63 19.12 12.66
N ASP A 92 -21.22 19.47 11.44
CA ASP A 92 -21.32 18.61 10.28
C ASP A 92 -20.36 17.41 10.39
N LEU A 93 -19.14 17.63 10.90
CA LEU A 93 -18.20 16.56 11.16
C LEU A 93 -18.75 15.55 12.17
N LEU A 94 -19.39 16.04 13.27
CA LEU A 94 -20.06 15.17 14.24
C LEU A 94 -21.20 14.38 13.62
N ALA A 95 -22.03 15.02 12.78
CA ALA A 95 -23.14 14.34 12.12
C ALA A 95 -22.67 13.24 11.17
N VAL A 96 -21.64 13.53 10.35
CA VAL A 96 -21.04 12.54 9.44
C VAL A 96 -20.36 11.41 10.22
N THR A 97 -19.66 11.71 11.31
CA THR A 97 -19.05 10.67 12.17
C THR A 97 -20.10 9.75 12.76
N ALA A 98 -21.23 10.28 13.26
CA ALA A 98 -22.34 9.49 13.76
C ALA A 98 -22.97 8.61 12.66
N TYR A 99 -23.12 9.15 11.46
CA TYR A 99 -23.59 8.39 10.30
C TYR A 99 -22.65 7.20 9.97
N PHE A 100 -21.33 7.44 9.94
CA PHE A 100 -20.36 6.38 9.69
C PHE A 100 -20.37 5.31 10.80
N ALA A 101 -20.57 5.71 12.07
CA ALA A 101 -20.73 4.75 13.17
C ALA A 101 -21.97 3.86 12.96
N GLU A 102 -23.09 4.44 12.55
CA GLU A 102 -24.32 3.71 12.27
C GLU A 102 -24.15 2.75 11.09
N GLN A 103 -23.54 3.19 9.98
CA GLN A 103 -23.27 2.33 8.83
C GLN A 103 -22.29 1.19 9.18
N THR A 104 -21.26 1.48 9.99
CA THR A 104 -20.33 0.45 10.50
C THR A 104 -21.08 -0.62 11.29
N ALA A 105 -22.00 -0.20 12.18
CA ALA A 105 -22.81 -1.13 12.97
C ALA A 105 -23.72 -2.00 12.10
N ARG A 106 -24.38 -1.42 11.09
CA ARG A 106 -25.21 -2.15 10.12
C ARG A 106 -24.39 -3.13 9.30
N ALA A 107 -23.26 -2.69 8.73
CA ALA A 107 -22.39 -3.55 7.93
C ALA A 107 -21.78 -4.69 8.77
N ALA A 108 -21.58 -4.47 10.08
CA ALA A 108 -21.10 -5.50 11.01
C ALA A 108 -22.03 -6.72 11.13
N GLU A 109 -23.32 -6.57 10.86
CA GLU A 109 -24.30 -7.67 10.88
C GLU A 109 -24.13 -8.59 9.67
N GLY A 110 -23.59 -8.07 8.56
CA GLY A 110 -23.39 -8.81 7.31
C GLY A 110 -22.08 -9.59 7.22
N VAL A 111 -21.20 -9.51 8.22
CA VAL A 111 -19.89 -10.19 8.18
C VAL A 111 -19.79 -11.32 9.19
N PRO A 112 -19.17 -12.49 8.81
CA PRO A 112 -18.94 -13.60 9.72
C PRO A 112 -18.09 -13.18 10.93
N ARG A 113 -18.43 -13.77 12.09
CA ARG A 113 -17.67 -13.59 13.34
C ARG A 113 -17.34 -14.93 13.95
N ASP A 114 -16.19 -15.01 14.61
CA ASP A 114 -15.82 -16.19 15.39
C ASP A 114 -16.57 -16.26 16.75
N GLU A 115 -16.31 -17.31 17.51
CA GLU A 115 -16.93 -17.55 18.83
C GLU A 115 -16.63 -16.40 19.84
N ALA A 116 -15.55 -15.66 19.63
CA ALA A 116 -15.18 -14.47 20.42
C ALA A 116 -15.76 -13.16 19.87
N GLY A 117 -16.60 -13.20 18.85
CA GLY A 117 -17.20 -12.03 18.20
C GLY A 117 -16.26 -11.24 17.29
N ARG A 118 -15.07 -11.76 16.96
CA ARG A 118 -14.11 -11.10 16.10
C ARG A 118 -14.45 -11.36 14.63
N PHE A 119 -14.08 -10.40 13.76
CA PHE A 119 -14.21 -10.52 12.31
C PHE A 119 -13.52 -11.81 11.81
N ALA A 120 -14.24 -12.64 11.06
CA ALA A 120 -13.81 -13.99 10.69
C ALA A 120 -13.99 -14.30 9.20
N VAL A 121 -13.97 -13.27 8.33
CA VAL A 121 -13.92 -13.49 6.88
C VAL A 121 -12.57 -14.10 6.51
N PRO A 122 -12.51 -15.21 5.76
CA PRO A 122 -11.27 -15.80 5.31
C PRO A 122 -10.45 -14.80 4.48
N ARG A 123 -9.16 -14.78 4.74
CA ARG A 123 -8.23 -13.88 4.04
C ARG A 123 -8.22 -14.12 2.53
N GLU A 124 -8.32 -15.38 2.15
CA GLU A 124 -8.35 -15.82 0.76
C GLU A 124 -9.54 -15.22 0.01
N ASP A 125 -10.70 -15.12 0.66
CA ASP A 125 -11.90 -14.53 0.09
C ASP A 125 -11.74 -13.01 -0.08
N ILE A 126 -11.15 -12.34 0.93
CA ILE A 126 -10.83 -10.90 0.84
C ILE A 126 -9.91 -10.62 -0.36
N LEU A 127 -8.85 -11.41 -0.52
CA LEU A 127 -7.90 -11.22 -1.62
C LEU A 127 -8.51 -11.57 -2.98
N ALA A 128 -9.34 -12.61 -3.05
CA ALA A 128 -10.04 -13.00 -4.27
C ALA A 128 -11.00 -11.90 -4.76
N ASP A 129 -11.72 -11.25 -3.83
CA ASP A 129 -12.64 -10.17 -4.13
C ASP A 129 -11.93 -8.84 -4.50
N SER A 130 -10.61 -8.73 -4.31
CA SER A 130 -9.85 -7.49 -4.55
C SER A 130 -10.01 -6.95 -5.97
N THR A 131 -10.19 -7.82 -6.98
CA THR A 131 -10.36 -7.43 -8.39
C THR A 131 -11.68 -6.74 -8.70
N ARG A 132 -12.65 -6.76 -7.77
CA ARG A 132 -14.02 -6.24 -7.96
C ARG A 132 -14.34 -5.02 -7.10
N VAL A 133 -13.45 -4.68 -6.20
CA VAL A 133 -13.69 -3.66 -5.16
C VAL A 133 -14.06 -2.29 -5.73
N TYR A 134 -13.49 -1.94 -6.89
CA TYR A 134 -13.73 -0.65 -7.54
C TYR A 134 -14.90 -0.65 -8.54
N ASP A 135 -15.52 -1.80 -8.84
CA ASP A 135 -16.58 -1.89 -9.85
C ASP A 135 -17.75 -0.95 -9.55
N GLY A 136 -18.15 -0.85 -8.27
CA GLY A 136 -19.28 -0.01 -7.85
C GLY A 136 -19.07 1.50 -8.02
N VAL A 137 -17.83 1.96 -8.25
CA VAL A 137 -17.53 3.40 -8.40
C VAL A 137 -17.19 3.80 -9.83
N THR A 138 -16.92 2.85 -10.72
CA THR A 138 -16.44 3.13 -12.09
C THR A 138 -17.51 3.72 -13.00
N GLU A 139 -18.79 3.49 -12.73
CA GLU A 139 -19.88 4.13 -13.45
C GLU A 139 -19.92 5.64 -13.18
N THR A 140 -19.74 6.02 -11.90
CA THR A 140 -19.73 7.44 -11.50
C THR A 140 -18.39 8.12 -11.83
N PHE A 141 -17.29 7.40 -11.70
CA PHE A 141 -15.92 7.88 -11.89
C PHE A 141 -15.18 6.98 -12.90
N PRO A 142 -15.44 7.11 -14.22
CA PRO A 142 -14.83 6.23 -15.23
C PRO A 142 -13.30 6.24 -15.25
N PHE A 143 -12.65 7.29 -14.75
CA PHE A 143 -11.20 7.38 -14.63
C PHE A 143 -10.61 6.44 -13.56
N LEU A 144 -11.46 5.84 -12.72
CA LEU A 144 -11.06 4.80 -11.75
C LEU A 144 -11.12 3.39 -12.36
N ALA A 145 -11.64 3.24 -13.59
CA ALA A 145 -11.67 1.94 -14.24
C ALA A 145 -10.23 1.41 -14.48
N PHE A 146 -9.98 0.21 -14.03
CA PHE A 146 -8.68 -0.45 -14.16
C PHE A 146 -8.89 -1.96 -14.23
N ASP A 147 -8.04 -2.65 -14.97
CA ASP A 147 -8.04 -4.11 -15.02
C ASP A 147 -7.17 -4.62 -13.86
N ASP A 148 -7.80 -4.75 -12.70
CA ASP A 148 -7.14 -5.09 -11.44
C ASP A 148 -6.54 -6.51 -11.49
N PRO A 149 -5.23 -6.64 -11.32
CA PRO A 149 -4.58 -7.95 -11.32
C PRO A 149 -4.62 -8.66 -9.97
N GLY A 150 -5.38 -8.16 -9.02
CA GLY A 150 -5.45 -8.66 -7.64
C GLY A 150 -4.31 -8.16 -6.76
N VAL A 151 -4.49 -8.32 -5.47
CA VAL A 151 -3.52 -7.90 -4.44
C VAL A 151 -2.83 -9.12 -3.84
N LYS A 152 -1.55 -9.00 -3.52
CA LYS A 152 -0.74 -10.10 -3.00
C LYS A 152 -0.54 -10.02 -1.50
N ALA A 153 -0.62 -11.19 -0.85
CA ALA A 153 -0.25 -11.35 0.55
C ALA A 153 1.28 -11.36 0.71
N MET A 154 1.83 -10.53 1.57
CA MET A 154 3.25 -10.53 1.87
C MET A 154 3.63 -11.65 2.83
N ARG A 155 4.73 -12.33 2.53
CA ARG A 155 5.32 -13.37 3.40
C ARG A 155 6.02 -12.78 4.62
N PHE A 156 6.63 -11.60 4.44
CA PHE A 156 7.31 -10.87 5.51
C PHE A 156 6.37 -9.93 6.30
N SER A 157 5.07 -10.24 6.36
CA SER A 157 4.04 -9.46 7.05
C SER A 157 4.41 -9.07 8.48
N ARG A 158 5.06 -9.96 9.26
CA ARG A 158 5.53 -9.63 10.61
C ARG A 158 6.59 -8.54 10.65
N ILE A 159 7.44 -8.46 9.62
CA ILE A 159 8.41 -7.38 9.50
C ILE A 159 7.69 -6.07 9.18
N MET A 160 6.68 -6.12 8.29
CA MET A 160 5.83 -4.96 8.00
C MET A 160 5.12 -4.46 9.25
N SER A 161 4.51 -5.37 10.04
CA SER A 161 3.87 -5.01 11.31
C SER A 161 4.85 -4.34 12.29
N ALA A 162 6.09 -4.82 12.37
CA ALA A 162 7.12 -4.21 13.21
C ALA A 162 7.56 -2.81 12.73
N LEU A 163 7.33 -2.49 11.46
CA LEU A 163 7.61 -1.21 10.83
C LEU A 163 6.35 -0.33 10.65
N ASP A 164 5.21 -0.79 11.16
CA ASP A 164 3.90 -0.12 11.10
C ASP A 164 3.35 0.08 9.68
N PHE A 165 3.64 -0.86 8.76
CA PHE A 165 3.09 -0.87 7.41
C PHE A 165 1.94 -1.87 7.29
N THR A 166 0.81 -1.40 6.75
CA THR A 166 -0.38 -2.24 6.48
C THR A 166 -0.42 -2.76 5.03
N GLY A 167 0.16 -2.04 4.09
CA GLY A 167 0.29 -2.42 2.70
C GLY A 167 1.40 -1.63 2.01
N VAL A 168 1.67 -1.97 0.76
CA VAL A 168 2.62 -1.25 -0.10
C VAL A 168 2.37 -1.52 -1.57
N TYR A 169 2.22 -0.47 -2.36
CA TYR A 169 2.30 -0.54 -3.80
C TYR A 169 3.77 -0.40 -4.24
N CYS A 170 4.26 -1.39 -4.96
CA CYS A 170 5.63 -1.36 -5.47
C CYS A 170 5.68 -0.81 -6.90
N ALA A 171 6.16 0.41 -7.06
CA ALA A 171 6.26 1.06 -8.37
C ALA A 171 7.21 0.34 -9.36
N TYR A 172 8.19 -0.43 -8.85
CA TYR A 172 9.13 -1.18 -9.70
C TYR A 172 8.51 -2.40 -10.37
N THR A 173 7.52 -3.02 -9.71
CA THR A 173 6.87 -4.24 -10.18
C THR A 173 5.42 -4.02 -10.59
N GLY A 174 4.84 -2.88 -10.19
CA GLY A 174 3.43 -2.57 -10.37
C GLY A 174 2.51 -3.41 -9.48
N GLU A 175 3.03 -3.99 -8.39
CA GLU A 175 2.30 -4.88 -7.49
C GLU A 175 1.73 -4.13 -6.29
N SER A 176 0.46 -4.39 -5.98
CA SER A 176 -0.15 -4.07 -4.69
C SER A 176 0.04 -5.25 -3.75
N ASN A 177 0.62 -4.99 -2.59
CA ASN A 177 0.96 -6.01 -1.58
C ASN A 177 0.38 -5.60 -0.23
N VAL A 178 -0.13 -6.55 0.54
CA VAL A 178 -0.72 -6.26 1.86
C VAL A 178 -0.10 -7.10 2.97
N ASN A 179 0.00 -6.46 4.12
CA ASN A 179 0.40 -7.08 5.35
C ASN A 179 -0.78 -7.90 5.92
N VAL A 180 -0.66 -9.20 5.86
CA VAL A 180 -1.69 -10.12 6.34
C VAL A 180 -1.60 -10.46 7.83
N ASP A 181 -0.65 -9.86 8.54
CA ASP A 181 -0.53 -9.89 10.00
C ASP A 181 -1.25 -8.69 10.67
N SER A 182 -1.78 -7.76 9.85
CA SER A 182 -2.63 -6.65 10.29
C SER A 182 -4.00 -7.15 10.78
N PRO A 183 -4.73 -6.36 11.60
CA PRO A 183 -6.09 -6.72 12.04
C PRO A 183 -6.99 -7.07 10.84
N ALA A 184 -7.60 -8.25 10.87
CA ALA A 184 -8.35 -8.77 9.73
C ALA A 184 -9.50 -7.86 9.27
N CYS A 185 -10.10 -7.09 10.19
CA CYS A 185 -11.22 -6.20 9.90
C CYS A 185 -10.83 -4.95 9.08
N ILE A 186 -9.54 -4.57 9.04
CA ILE A 186 -9.06 -3.45 8.22
C ILE A 186 -8.37 -3.92 6.94
N LEU A 187 -8.10 -5.21 6.80
CA LEU A 187 -7.45 -5.76 5.61
C LEU A 187 -8.19 -5.42 4.30
N PRO A 188 -9.54 -5.51 4.21
CA PRO A 188 -10.25 -5.16 2.99
C PRO A 188 -10.04 -3.70 2.57
N SER A 189 -10.14 -2.77 3.51
CA SER A 189 -9.91 -1.35 3.20
C SER A 189 -8.44 -1.06 2.85
N THR A 190 -7.48 -1.77 3.45
CA THR A 190 -6.07 -1.71 3.04
C THR A 190 -5.88 -2.21 1.60
N VAL A 191 -6.52 -3.30 1.24
CA VAL A 191 -6.52 -3.79 -0.16
C VAL A 191 -7.03 -2.70 -1.11
N ALA A 192 -8.16 -2.08 -0.80
CA ALA A 192 -8.72 -1.01 -1.61
C ALA A 192 -7.79 0.21 -1.70
N HIS A 193 -7.06 0.53 -0.63
CA HIS A 193 -6.07 1.60 -0.59
C HIS A 193 -4.90 1.33 -1.56
N GLU A 194 -4.30 0.15 -1.50
CA GLU A 194 -3.20 -0.24 -2.40
C GLU A 194 -3.62 -0.27 -3.87
N LEU A 195 -4.88 -0.63 -4.14
CA LEU A 195 -5.46 -0.54 -5.47
C LEU A 195 -5.68 0.91 -5.92
N GLY A 196 -5.84 1.86 -5.01
CA GLY A 196 -5.82 3.29 -5.29
C GLY A 196 -4.46 3.75 -5.83
N HIS A 197 -3.37 3.33 -5.19
CA HIS A 197 -2.02 3.56 -5.69
C HIS A 197 -1.77 2.93 -7.06
N GLN A 198 -2.31 1.74 -7.30
CA GLN A 198 -2.19 1.05 -8.58
C GLN A 198 -2.87 1.81 -9.73
N ARG A 199 -3.89 2.61 -9.44
CA ARG A 199 -4.56 3.52 -10.37
C ARG A 199 -3.80 4.83 -10.63
N GLY A 200 -2.62 4.97 -9.99
CA GLY A 200 -1.72 6.12 -10.17
C GLY A 200 -1.98 7.27 -9.19
N PHE A 201 -2.81 7.07 -8.17
CA PHE A 201 -2.93 8.04 -7.09
C PHE A 201 -1.77 7.87 -6.12
N VAL A 202 -0.94 8.91 -5.98
CA VAL A 202 0.26 8.86 -5.12
C VAL A 202 0.02 9.44 -3.72
N SER A 203 -1.03 10.23 -3.57
CA SER A 203 -1.40 10.85 -2.29
C SER A 203 -2.04 9.83 -1.36
N GLU A 204 -1.46 9.66 -0.16
CA GLU A 204 -2.02 8.82 0.89
C GLU A 204 -3.44 9.24 1.28
N GLN A 205 -3.70 10.55 1.32
CA GLN A 205 -5.01 11.08 1.65
C GLN A 205 -6.05 10.70 0.60
N GLU A 206 -5.69 10.79 -0.69
CA GLU A 206 -6.57 10.39 -1.77
C GLU A 206 -6.80 8.87 -1.79
N CYS A 207 -5.75 8.06 -1.58
CA CYS A 207 -5.89 6.60 -1.48
C CYS A 207 -6.73 6.18 -0.28
N ASN A 208 -6.61 6.85 0.87
CA ASN A 208 -7.49 6.66 2.02
C ASN A 208 -8.95 6.99 1.68
N PHE A 209 -9.20 8.11 1.00
CA PHE A 209 -10.54 8.47 0.55
C PHE A 209 -11.08 7.45 -0.47
N LEU A 210 -10.28 7.08 -1.47
CA LEU A 210 -10.63 6.11 -2.49
C LEU A 210 -10.92 4.72 -1.90
N SER A 211 -10.16 4.31 -0.88
CA SER A 211 -10.38 3.04 -0.21
C SER A 211 -11.74 2.99 0.49
N ILE A 212 -12.13 4.09 1.15
CA ILE A 212 -13.45 4.22 1.77
C ILE A 212 -14.55 4.22 0.70
N LEU A 213 -14.40 5.06 -0.31
CA LEU A 213 -15.37 5.20 -1.40
C LEU A 213 -15.59 3.87 -2.13
N ALA A 214 -14.53 3.21 -2.56
CA ALA A 214 -14.61 1.94 -3.27
C ALA A 214 -15.17 0.83 -2.39
N SER A 215 -14.66 0.70 -1.16
CA SER A 215 -15.10 -0.33 -0.23
C SER A 215 -16.58 -0.22 0.12
N THR A 216 -17.06 0.99 0.45
CA THR A 216 -18.46 1.22 0.84
C THR A 216 -19.45 1.13 -0.33
N SER A 217 -18.95 1.18 -1.56
CA SER A 217 -19.75 1.08 -2.80
C SER A 217 -19.59 -0.27 -3.51
N SER A 218 -18.82 -1.22 -2.95
CA SER A 218 -18.42 -2.44 -3.64
C SER A 218 -19.51 -3.50 -3.73
N GLY A 219 -20.52 -3.47 -2.84
CA GLY A 219 -21.48 -4.56 -2.66
C GLY A 219 -20.88 -5.83 -2.03
N LEU A 220 -19.64 -5.76 -1.52
CA LEU A 220 -18.90 -6.87 -0.90
C LEU A 220 -18.92 -6.70 0.63
N PRO A 221 -19.60 -7.56 1.40
CA PRO A 221 -19.84 -7.31 2.83
C PRO A 221 -18.56 -7.05 3.66
N ALA A 222 -17.47 -7.79 3.38
CA ALA A 222 -16.19 -7.59 4.08
C ALA A 222 -15.58 -6.21 3.81
N TYR A 223 -15.66 -5.76 2.56
CA TYR A 223 -15.16 -4.45 2.14
C TYR A 223 -16.04 -3.32 2.66
N GLU A 224 -17.37 -3.44 2.54
CA GLU A 224 -18.29 -2.43 3.07
C GLU A 224 -18.07 -2.20 4.57
N TYR A 225 -18.02 -3.29 5.36
CA TYR A 225 -17.73 -3.17 6.79
C TYR A 225 -16.39 -2.48 7.05
N SER A 226 -15.34 -2.92 6.37
CA SER A 226 -13.99 -2.37 6.56
C SER A 226 -13.90 -0.89 6.14
N GLY A 227 -14.54 -0.50 5.04
CA GLY A 227 -14.58 0.88 4.55
C GLY A 227 -15.32 1.82 5.50
N TRP A 228 -16.51 1.41 5.98
CA TRP A 228 -17.25 2.19 6.98
C TRP A 228 -16.47 2.33 8.29
N LEU A 229 -15.83 1.26 8.75
CA LEU A 229 -14.99 1.26 9.96
C LEU A 229 -13.79 2.19 9.81
N GLN A 230 -13.09 2.13 8.67
CA GLN A 230 -11.94 3.00 8.42
C GLN A 230 -12.35 4.47 8.37
N GLY A 231 -13.43 4.79 7.67
CA GLY A 231 -13.99 6.14 7.63
C GLY A 231 -14.40 6.65 9.02
N TYR A 232 -15.04 5.81 9.82
CA TYR A 232 -15.38 6.15 11.21
C TYR A 232 -14.14 6.47 12.05
N ILE A 233 -13.07 5.68 11.91
CA ILE A 233 -11.80 5.92 12.62
C ILE A 233 -11.19 7.27 12.21
N TYR A 234 -11.11 7.57 10.91
CA TYR A 234 -10.55 8.83 10.44
C TYR A 234 -11.36 10.05 10.86
N LEU A 235 -12.70 9.98 10.74
CA LEU A 235 -13.58 11.05 11.17
C LEU A 235 -13.53 11.25 12.69
N GLY A 236 -13.48 10.15 13.46
CA GLY A 236 -13.32 10.19 14.91
C GLY A 236 -12.00 10.86 15.32
N ASN A 237 -10.89 10.53 14.67
CA ASN A 237 -9.60 11.17 14.93
C ASN A 237 -9.58 12.65 14.57
N ALA A 238 -10.35 13.09 13.58
CA ALA A 238 -10.45 14.50 13.19
C ALA A 238 -11.27 15.35 14.20
N LEU A 239 -12.01 14.73 15.11
CA LEU A 239 -12.80 15.43 16.16
C LEU A 239 -11.97 15.77 17.40
N TYR A 240 -10.79 15.18 17.57
CA TYR A 240 -9.87 15.41 18.68
C TYR A 240 -8.77 16.40 18.31
#